data_c6267c64f1441313bc0cb6df082f62f2
#
_entry.id   c6267c64f1441313bc0cb6df082f62f2
#
_cell.length_a   1.000
_cell.length_b   1.000
_cell.length_c   1.000
_cell.angle_alpha   90.00
_cell.angle_beta   90.00
_cell.angle_gamma   90.00
#
_symmetry.space_group_name_H-M   'P 1'
#
loop_
_entity.id
_entity.type
_entity.pdbx_description
1 polymer ?
#
loop_
_entity_poly.entity_id
_entity_poly.type
_entity_poly.pdbx_seq_one_letter_code
_entity_poly.pdbx_strand_id
1 'polypeptide(L)'
;MTFRIAVVQPISHPPGEDEKNIADAVRAIEHAAHDGADFVCFPETYPGPWRMPATFDPVSAMAEAAATHGVHVVFGTIEPIDRKAATAHNLIVMAYPDGRAPARYRRTHPNGPWIYTGGKDWEFQYVAANEFPVFDTAHGKVGLAMCSEVYVPEVARALALRGAELIFMPAGTDKRRLWASWRTLIWARAIENLAVVVTTQNLFKQGERGLAMVAAPEEILFESTAPGLSMVDVDLERVRAMRASRDQVGSSQEFAAKQGVLGPQWQRPELYDSFYPRPLREAAE
;
A
#
# COMPACT_ATOMS: atom_id res chain seq x y z
N MET A 1 -11.10 19.03 -2.19
CA MET A 1 -11.18 18.57 -3.62
C MET A 1 -11.35 17.06 -3.58
N THR A 2 -12.48 16.58 -4.04
CA THR A 2 -12.78 15.15 -4.09
C THR A 2 -12.11 14.54 -5.31
N PHE A 3 -11.53 13.37 -5.15
CA PHE A 3 -10.95 12.55 -6.21
C PHE A 3 -11.40 11.10 -6.02
N ARG A 4 -11.18 10.26 -7.02
CA ARG A 4 -11.73 8.91 -7.05
C ARG A 4 -10.65 7.83 -7.11
N ILE A 5 -10.78 6.81 -6.25
CA ILE A 5 -9.90 5.65 -6.22
C ILE A 5 -10.66 4.44 -6.75
N ALA A 6 -10.12 3.78 -7.73
CA ALA A 6 -10.52 2.44 -8.12
C ALA A 6 -9.72 1.41 -7.30
N VAL A 7 -10.43 0.62 -6.49
CA VAL A 7 -9.83 -0.48 -5.73
C VAL A 7 -10.12 -1.78 -6.47
N VAL A 8 -9.06 -2.45 -6.92
CA VAL A 8 -9.17 -3.69 -7.71
C VAL A 8 -8.80 -4.88 -6.84
N GLN A 9 -9.75 -5.81 -6.67
CA GLN A 9 -9.55 -7.11 -6.02
C GLN A 9 -9.65 -8.21 -7.08
N PRO A 10 -8.55 -8.56 -7.77
CA PRO A 10 -8.58 -9.44 -8.92
C PRO A 10 -8.66 -10.92 -8.52
N ILE A 11 -9.17 -11.74 -9.42
CA ILE A 11 -8.87 -13.17 -9.42
C ILE A 11 -7.62 -13.35 -10.30
N SER A 12 -6.49 -13.54 -9.65
CA SER A 12 -5.18 -13.56 -10.29
C SER A 12 -4.89 -14.91 -10.94
N HIS A 13 -4.23 -14.89 -12.08
CA HIS A 13 -3.65 -16.09 -12.67
C HIS A 13 -2.54 -16.63 -11.76
N PRO A 14 -2.43 -17.95 -11.62
CA PRO A 14 -1.44 -18.57 -10.73
C PRO A 14 -0.02 -18.40 -11.27
N PRO A 15 0.99 -18.65 -10.43
CA PRO A 15 2.38 -18.69 -10.84
C PRO A 15 2.61 -19.57 -12.08
N GLY A 16 3.37 -19.02 -13.06
CA GLY A 16 3.58 -19.65 -14.36
C GLY A 16 2.58 -19.23 -15.44
N GLU A 17 1.47 -18.63 -15.03
CA GLU A 17 0.50 -17.97 -15.91
C GLU A 17 0.30 -16.49 -15.52
N ASP A 18 1.02 -16.04 -14.52
CA ASP A 18 0.90 -14.72 -13.89
C ASP A 18 1.21 -13.54 -14.85
N GLU A 19 1.97 -13.75 -15.91
CA GLU A 19 2.16 -12.73 -16.95
C GLU A 19 0.82 -12.30 -17.61
N LYS A 20 -0.17 -13.18 -17.64
CA LYS A 20 -1.51 -12.88 -18.16
C LYS A 20 -2.23 -11.79 -17.34
N ASN A 21 -1.85 -11.63 -16.06
CA ASN A 21 -2.39 -10.58 -15.20
C ASN A 21 -2.09 -9.17 -15.73
N ILE A 22 -1.04 -8.98 -16.54
CA ILE A 22 -0.72 -7.66 -17.13
C ILE A 22 -1.87 -7.20 -18.02
N ALA A 23 -2.36 -8.07 -18.91
CA ALA A 23 -3.47 -7.73 -19.80
C ALA A 23 -4.76 -7.46 -19.02
N ASP A 24 -5.00 -8.21 -17.93
CA ASP A 24 -6.16 -7.98 -17.07
C ASP A 24 -6.03 -6.67 -16.30
N ALA A 25 -4.82 -6.33 -15.82
CA ALA A 25 -4.55 -5.06 -15.15
C ALA A 25 -4.77 -3.87 -16.09
N VAL A 26 -4.25 -3.93 -17.32
CA VAL A 26 -4.42 -2.86 -18.32
C VAL A 26 -5.90 -2.62 -18.61
N ARG A 27 -6.70 -3.70 -18.81
CA ARG A 27 -8.16 -3.56 -18.98
C ARG A 27 -8.84 -2.94 -17.77
N ALA A 28 -8.41 -3.29 -16.55
CA ALA A 28 -8.97 -2.71 -15.33
C ALA A 28 -8.60 -1.22 -15.19
N ILE A 29 -7.39 -0.83 -15.60
CA ILE A 29 -6.97 0.59 -15.64
C ILE A 29 -7.81 1.38 -16.64
N GLU A 30 -7.98 0.86 -17.86
CA GLU A 30 -8.82 1.49 -18.89
C GLU A 30 -10.26 1.69 -18.41
N HIS A 31 -10.86 0.65 -17.81
CA HIS A 31 -12.22 0.71 -17.25
C HIS A 31 -12.31 1.76 -16.12
N ALA A 32 -11.38 1.71 -15.16
CA ALA A 32 -11.35 2.65 -14.04
C ALA A 32 -11.21 4.11 -14.52
N ALA A 33 -10.32 4.35 -15.49
CA ALA A 33 -10.11 5.69 -16.07
C ALA A 33 -11.36 6.18 -16.80
N HIS A 34 -12.01 5.31 -17.60
CA HIS A 34 -13.28 5.64 -18.25
C HIS A 34 -14.35 6.06 -17.24
N ASP A 35 -14.39 5.43 -16.07
CA ASP A 35 -15.32 5.74 -14.98
C ASP A 35 -14.86 6.92 -14.11
N GLY A 36 -13.75 7.57 -14.46
CA GLY A 36 -13.27 8.78 -13.82
C GLY A 36 -12.41 8.55 -12.58
N ALA A 37 -11.65 7.45 -12.51
CA ALA A 37 -10.66 7.25 -11.47
C ALA A 37 -9.46 8.20 -11.62
N ASP A 38 -8.94 8.69 -10.50
CA ASP A 38 -7.66 9.39 -10.40
C ASP A 38 -6.53 8.44 -9.98
N PHE A 39 -6.89 7.40 -9.21
CA PHE A 39 -6.00 6.32 -8.79
C PHE A 39 -6.61 4.96 -9.06
N VAL A 40 -5.76 4.00 -9.44
CA VAL A 40 -6.10 2.58 -9.51
C VAL A 40 -5.16 1.81 -8.60
N CYS A 41 -5.70 1.06 -7.63
CA CYS A 41 -4.92 0.30 -6.66
C CYS A 41 -5.10 -1.20 -6.87
N PHE A 42 -3.99 -1.90 -7.10
CA PHE A 42 -3.87 -3.34 -7.21
C PHE A 42 -3.21 -3.96 -5.96
N PRO A 43 -3.33 -5.29 -5.76
CA PRO A 43 -2.69 -5.98 -4.64
C PRO A 43 -1.15 -5.96 -4.62
N GLU A 44 -0.57 -6.41 -3.49
CA GLU A 44 0.87 -6.38 -3.18
C GLU A 44 1.76 -6.96 -4.29
N THR A 45 1.42 -8.08 -4.85
CA THR A 45 2.24 -8.77 -5.86
C THR A 45 1.49 -8.96 -7.18
N TYR A 46 0.57 -8.08 -7.47
CA TYR A 46 -0.17 -8.08 -8.72
C TYR A 46 0.32 -6.93 -9.61
N PRO A 47 0.59 -7.15 -10.89
CA PRO A 47 0.29 -8.35 -11.67
C PRO A 47 1.31 -9.49 -11.54
N GLY A 48 2.39 -9.32 -10.84
CA GLY A 48 3.47 -10.28 -10.70
C GLY A 48 4.83 -9.68 -11.07
N PRO A 49 5.87 -10.51 -11.30
CA PRO A 49 5.91 -11.96 -11.13
C PRO A 49 5.82 -12.39 -9.67
N TRP A 50 5.32 -13.62 -9.46
CA TRP A 50 5.15 -14.18 -8.12
C TRP A 50 6.38 -14.90 -7.60
N ARG A 51 7.42 -15.07 -8.43
CA ARG A 51 8.57 -15.95 -8.17
C ARG A 51 9.86 -15.47 -8.79
N MET A 52 10.96 -16.04 -8.30
CA MET A 52 12.28 -15.92 -8.90
C MET A 52 12.67 -17.22 -9.64
N PRO A 53 13.37 -17.15 -10.74
CA PRO A 53 13.75 -15.92 -11.45
C PRO A 53 12.51 -15.20 -12.01
N ALA A 54 12.53 -13.86 -11.95
CA ALA A 54 11.49 -13.05 -12.58
C ALA A 54 11.50 -13.29 -14.10
N THR A 55 10.36 -13.73 -14.63
CA THR A 55 10.23 -14.07 -16.04
C THR A 55 9.76 -12.89 -16.89
N PHE A 56 9.21 -11.87 -16.27
CA PHE A 56 8.76 -10.62 -16.91
C PHE A 56 8.91 -9.44 -15.95
N ASP A 57 8.86 -8.21 -16.47
CA ASP A 57 8.81 -6.95 -15.73
C ASP A 57 7.51 -6.21 -16.07
N PRO A 58 6.58 -6.04 -15.13
CA PRO A 58 5.30 -5.38 -15.38
C PRO A 58 5.44 -3.85 -15.41
N VAL A 59 6.55 -3.28 -14.93
CA VAL A 59 6.64 -1.83 -14.66
C VAL A 59 6.40 -1.00 -15.91
N SER A 60 6.98 -1.39 -17.04
CA SER A 60 6.81 -0.65 -18.30
C SER A 60 5.38 -0.66 -18.79
N ALA A 61 4.70 -1.83 -18.80
CA ALA A 61 3.33 -1.94 -19.27
C ALA A 61 2.34 -1.18 -18.36
N MET A 62 2.54 -1.26 -17.03
CA MET A 62 1.71 -0.55 -16.06
C MET A 62 1.93 0.98 -16.11
N ALA A 63 3.16 1.43 -16.34
CA ALA A 63 3.47 2.84 -16.49
C ALA A 63 2.92 3.41 -17.80
N GLU A 64 2.99 2.66 -18.90
CA GLU A 64 2.40 3.02 -20.18
C GLU A 64 0.87 3.14 -20.07
N ALA A 65 0.22 2.18 -19.42
CA ALA A 65 -1.23 2.22 -19.17
C ALA A 65 -1.62 3.43 -18.30
N ALA A 66 -0.86 3.73 -17.25
CA ALA A 66 -1.08 4.90 -16.39
C ALA A 66 -1.03 6.20 -17.20
N ALA A 67 -0.01 6.37 -18.04
CA ALA A 67 0.17 7.56 -18.86
C ALA A 67 -0.90 7.65 -19.97
N THR A 68 -1.21 6.53 -20.63
CA THR A 68 -2.21 6.49 -21.72
C THR A 68 -3.59 6.88 -21.22
N HIS A 69 -3.96 6.44 -20.03
CA HIS A 69 -5.29 6.69 -19.46
C HIS A 69 -5.35 7.86 -18.48
N GLY A 70 -4.21 8.52 -18.20
CA GLY A 70 -4.16 9.72 -17.36
C GLY A 70 -4.46 9.47 -15.88
N VAL A 71 -4.12 8.29 -15.35
CA VAL A 71 -4.40 7.90 -13.95
C VAL A 71 -3.12 7.49 -13.21
N HIS A 72 -3.10 7.62 -11.88
CA HIS A 72 -2.07 7.00 -11.06
C HIS A 72 -2.38 5.52 -10.90
N VAL A 73 -1.36 4.65 -11.03
CA VAL A 73 -1.53 3.21 -10.88
C VAL A 73 -0.59 2.69 -9.80
N VAL A 74 -1.17 2.15 -8.71
CA VAL A 74 -0.43 1.53 -7.59
C VAL A 74 -0.52 0.02 -7.75
N PHE A 75 0.62 -0.66 -7.81
CA PHE A 75 0.71 -2.09 -8.05
C PHE A 75 1.94 -2.70 -7.38
N GLY A 76 1.96 -4.02 -7.23
CA GLY A 76 3.06 -4.74 -6.60
C GLY A 76 3.86 -5.58 -7.58
N THR A 77 5.16 -5.69 -7.32
CA THR A 77 6.08 -6.55 -8.06
C THR A 77 7.30 -6.89 -7.22
N ILE A 78 8.27 -7.58 -7.77
CA ILE A 78 9.58 -7.83 -7.16
C ILE A 78 10.68 -7.16 -7.97
N GLU A 79 11.71 -6.66 -7.28
CA GLU A 79 12.91 -6.09 -7.88
C GLU A 79 14.10 -7.03 -7.59
N PRO A 80 14.53 -7.83 -8.58
CA PRO A 80 15.67 -8.71 -8.39
C PRO A 80 16.96 -7.94 -8.07
N ILE A 81 17.72 -8.42 -7.06
CA ILE A 81 19.01 -7.86 -6.67
C ILE A 81 20.13 -8.77 -7.20
N ASP A 82 20.11 -10.03 -6.78
CA ASP A 82 21.06 -11.04 -7.23
C ASP A 82 20.31 -12.32 -7.63
N ARG A 83 20.40 -12.66 -8.92
CA ARG A 83 19.74 -13.85 -9.46
C ARG A 83 20.36 -15.15 -8.97
N LYS A 84 21.68 -15.16 -8.68
CA LYS A 84 22.39 -16.36 -8.21
C LYS A 84 22.08 -16.63 -6.73
N ALA A 85 22.06 -15.57 -5.93
CA ALA A 85 21.71 -15.65 -4.52
C ALA A 85 20.21 -15.70 -4.30
N ALA A 86 19.40 -15.61 -5.36
CA ALA A 86 17.94 -15.52 -5.30
C ALA A 86 17.47 -14.47 -4.28
N THR A 87 18.00 -13.24 -4.37
CA THR A 87 17.61 -12.12 -3.52
C THR A 87 16.83 -11.06 -4.30
N ALA A 88 15.83 -10.48 -3.66
CA ALA A 88 14.99 -9.44 -4.24
C ALA A 88 14.43 -8.48 -3.18
N HIS A 89 14.05 -7.27 -3.60
CA HIS A 89 13.11 -6.45 -2.86
C HIS A 89 11.67 -6.80 -3.25
N ASN A 90 10.78 -6.80 -2.28
CA ASN A 90 9.35 -6.73 -2.55
C ASN A 90 8.97 -5.25 -2.74
N LEU A 91 8.23 -4.94 -3.80
CA LEU A 91 8.04 -3.59 -4.29
C LEU A 91 6.57 -3.22 -4.39
N ILE A 92 6.23 -2.01 -3.94
CA ILE A 92 5.04 -1.30 -4.43
C ILE A 92 5.51 -0.16 -5.32
N VAL A 93 4.93 -0.09 -6.49
CA VAL A 93 5.21 0.93 -7.52
C VAL A 93 3.98 1.81 -7.68
N MET A 94 4.19 3.12 -7.82
CA MET A 94 3.15 4.05 -8.27
C MET A 94 3.60 4.68 -9.59
N ALA A 95 2.92 4.32 -10.66
CA ALA A 95 3.06 4.96 -11.96
C ALA A 95 2.22 6.25 -12.02
N TYR A 96 2.68 7.20 -12.80
CA TYR A 96 2.10 8.55 -12.88
C TYR A 96 1.38 8.80 -14.21
N PRO A 97 0.32 9.63 -14.21
CA PRO A 97 -0.44 9.98 -15.40
C PRO A 97 0.35 10.79 -16.45
N ASP A 98 1.44 11.44 -16.01
CA ASP A 98 2.30 12.26 -16.88
C ASP A 98 3.47 11.48 -17.51
N GLY A 99 3.55 10.17 -17.28
CA GLY A 99 4.59 9.30 -17.83
C GLY A 99 5.98 9.49 -17.22
N ARG A 100 6.12 10.29 -16.15
CA ARG A 100 7.39 10.40 -15.43
C ARG A 100 7.80 9.07 -14.78
N ALA A 101 9.06 8.97 -14.38
CA ALA A 101 9.59 7.76 -13.73
C ALA A 101 8.73 7.33 -12.54
N PRO A 102 8.31 6.04 -12.48
CA PRO A 102 7.45 5.55 -11.40
C PRO A 102 8.13 5.65 -10.02
N ALA A 103 7.33 6.03 -9.02
CA ALA A 103 7.71 5.96 -7.62
C ALA A 103 7.85 4.51 -7.17
N ARG A 104 8.81 4.25 -6.28
CA ARG A 104 9.09 2.89 -5.78
C ARG A 104 9.21 2.89 -4.27
N TYR A 105 8.47 2.01 -3.63
CA TYR A 105 8.62 1.67 -2.22
C TYR A 105 9.13 0.24 -2.11
N ARG A 106 10.30 0.07 -1.52
CA ARG A 106 10.86 -1.24 -1.17
C ARG A 106 10.47 -1.58 0.24
N ARG A 107 9.95 -2.78 0.45
CA ARG A 107 9.46 -3.24 1.76
C ARG A 107 10.53 -3.12 2.84
N THR A 108 10.16 -2.50 3.96
CA THR A 108 11.07 -2.28 5.10
C THR A 108 10.98 -3.38 6.15
N HIS A 109 9.81 -4.01 6.32
CA HIS A 109 9.55 -5.06 7.31
C HIS A 109 9.07 -6.35 6.61
N PRO A 110 9.99 -7.18 6.07
CA PRO A 110 9.64 -8.45 5.46
C PRO A 110 8.96 -9.38 6.47
N ASN A 111 7.97 -10.13 6.01
CA ASN A 111 7.29 -11.14 6.83
C ASN A 111 8.12 -12.44 6.84
N GLY A 112 9.26 -12.41 7.49
CA GLY A 112 10.26 -13.47 7.48
C GLY A 112 11.23 -13.37 6.29
N PRO A 113 12.32 -14.15 6.31
CA PRO A 113 13.32 -14.12 5.26
C PRO A 113 12.82 -14.70 3.93
N TRP A 114 11.77 -15.54 3.98
CA TRP A 114 11.22 -16.26 2.83
C TRP A 114 9.74 -16.01 2.73
N ILE A 115 9.25 -15.44 1.65
CA ILE A 115 7.81 -15.18 1.48
C ILE A 115 7.14 -16.23 0.58
N TYR A 116 7.83 -16.77 -0.38
CA TYR A 116 7.31 -17.80 -1.26
C TYR A 116 8.21 -19.03 -1.25
N THR A 117 7.88 -19.99 -0.41
CA THR A 117 8.39 -21.36 -0.52
C THR A 117 7.42 -22.16 -1.36
N GLY A 118 7.55 -22.09 -2.65
CA GLY A 118 6.66 -22.77 -3.61
C GLY A 118 7.23 -24.05 -4.18
N GLY A 119 8.13 -24.73 -3.47
CA GLY A 119 8.84 -25.92 -3.94
C GLY A 119 10.32 -25.65 -4.24
N LYS A 120 11.02 -26.66 -4.71
CA LYS A 120 12.49 -26.67 -4.84
C LYS A 120 13.10 -25.55 -5.70
N ASP A 121 12.27 -24.91 -6.55
CA ASP A 121 12.75 -23.94 -7.55
C ASP A 121 12.36 -22.48 -7.22
N TRP A 122 11.86 -22.20 -5.99
CA TRP A 122 11.13 -20.97 -5.69
C TRP A 122 11.57 -20.24 -4.43
N GLU A 123 12.68 -20.62 -3.88
CA GLU A 123 13.15 -19.93 -2.69
C GLU A 123 13.89 -18.66 -3.10
N PHE A 124 13.35 -17.51 -2.72
CA PHE A 124 14.13 -16.30 -2.74
C PHE A 124 14.01 -15.53 -1.42
N GLN A 125 15.09 -14.83 -1.10
CA GLN A 125 15.21 -14.07 0.12
C GLN A 125 14.83 -12.61 -0.15
N TYR A 126 13.94 -12.07 0.66
CA TYR A 126 13.67 -10.65 0.64
C TYR A 126 14.74 -9.87 1.38
N VAL A 127 15.24 -8.84 0.71
CA VAL A 127 16.11 -7.83 1.33
C VAL A 127 15.24 -6.66 1.78
N ALA A 128 15.32 -6.36 3.08
CA ALA A 128 14.63 -5.21 3.66
C ALA A 128 15.27 -3.90 3.19
N ALA A 129 14.43 -2.90 2.92
CA ALA A 129 14.87 -1.52 2.76
C ALA A 129 14.80 -0.76 4.09
N ASN A 130 15.29 0.47 4.12
CA ASN A 130 15.41 1.31 5.31
C ASN A 130 14.86 2.72 5.11
N GLU A 131 13.94 2.90 4.15
CA GLU A 131 13.39 4.19 3.79
C GLU A 131 11.86 4.17 3.78
N PHE A 132 11.27 5.28 4.19
CA PHE A 132 9.83 5.54 4.08
C PHE A 132 9.59 6.76 3.18
N PRO A 133 9.71 6.62 1.85
CA PRO A 133 9.50 7.72 0.93
C PRO A 133 8.03 8.11 0.87
N VAL A 134 7.79 9.41 0.66
CA VAL A 134 6.48 9.99 0.40
C VAL A 134 6.53 10.72 -0.93
N PHE A 135 5.50 10.60 -1.73
CA PHE A 135 5.48 11.03 -3.12
C PHE A 135 4.42 12.11 -3.35
N ASP A 136 4.78 13.16 -4.05
CA ASP A 136 3.86 14.24 -4.41
C ASP A 136 2.99 13.85 -5.62
N THR A 137 1.70 14.11 -5.50
CA THR A 137 0.71 14.01 -6.58
C THR A 137 -0.13 15.28 -6.66
N ALA A 138 -0.93 15.43 -7.71
CA ALA A 138 -1.87 16.55 -7.85
C ALA A 138 -2.96 16.55 -6.75
N HIS A 139 -3.23 15.38 -6.14
CA HIS A 139 -4.28 15.20 -5.13
C HIS A 139 -3.76 15.33 -3.69
N GLY A 140 -2.46 15.20 -3.48
CA GLY A 140 -1.81 15.26 -2.18
C GLY A 140 -0.60 14.34 -2.08
N LYS A 141 -0.05 14.21 -0.86
CA LYS A 141 1.11 13.36 -0.60
C LYS A 141 0.70 11.92 -0.36
N VAL A 142 1.33 11.01 -1.10
CA VAL A 142 1.07 9.57 -1.07
C VAL A 142 2.19 8.83 -0.38
N GLY A 143 1.85 8.02 0.62
CA GLY A 143 2.73 7.01 1.23
C GLY A 143 2.41 5.63 0.66
N LEU A 144 3.44 4.79 0.54
CA LEU A 144 3.31 3.41 0.11
C LEU A 144 3.83 2.49 1.21
N ALA A 145 3.10 1.43 1.49
CA ALA A 145 3.46 0.34 2.39
C ALA A 145 2.79 -0.95 1.90
N MET A 146 3.01 -2.08 2.56
CA MET A 146 2.39 -3.31 2.09
C MET A 146 2.15 -4.35 3.18
N CYS A 147 1.07 -5.10 3.02
CA CYS A 147 0.82 -6.39 3.66
C CYS A 147 1.04 -6.37 5.18
N SER A 148 1.85 -7.27 5.73
CA SER A 148 2.07 -7.39 7.17
C SER A 148 2.73 -6.18 7.82
N GLU A 149 3.19 -5.19 7.08
CA GLU A 149 3.58 -3.89 7.64
C GLU A 149 2.40 -3.17 8.34
N VAL A 150 1.17 -3.58 8.06
CA VAL A 150 0.00 -3.14 8.83
C VAL A 150 0.11 -3.45 10.32
N TYR A 151 0.87 -4.50 10.72
CA TYR A 151 1.11 -4.84 12.11
C TYR A 151 2.17 -3.97 12.79
N VAL A 152 2.89 -3.16 12.03
CA VAL A 152 3.94 -2.27 12.51
C VAL A 152 3.42 -0.82 12.47
N PRO A 153 2.90 -0.29 13.60
CA PRO A 153 2.28 1.05 13.60
C PRO A 153 3.24 2.15 13.14
N GLU A 154 4.52 1.97 13.39
CA GLU A 154 5.58 2.91 13.02
C GLU A 154 5.68 3.14 11.52
N VAL A 155 5.33 2.17 10.68
CA VAL A 155 5.37 2.32 9.21
C VAL A 155 4.39 3.40 8.76
N ALA A 156 3.11 3.26 9.12
CA ALA A 156 2.11 4.27 8.77
C ALA A 156 2.39 5.61 9.47
N ARG A 157 2.88 5.58 10.72
CA ARG A 157 3.26 6.78 11.47
C ARG A 157 4.40 7.52 10.79
N ALA A 158 5.45 6.84 10.34
CA ALA A 158 6.58 7.45 9.64
C ALA A 158 6.13 8.12 8.33
N LEU A 159 5.28 7.47 7.56
CA LEU A 159 4.71 8.04 6.34
C LEU A 159 3.87 9.29 6.63
N ALA A 160 2.99 9.23 7.65
CA ALA A 160 2.14 10.36 8.03
C ALA A 160 2.93 11.56 8.54
N LEU A 161 3.97 11.33 9.37
CA LEU A 161 4.87 12.39 9.87
C LEU A 161 5.70 13.03 8.75
N ARG A 162 5.91 12.31 7.64
CA ARG A 162 6.52 12.85 6.41
C ARG A 162 5.52 13.54 5.49
N GLY A 163 4.26 13.60 5.93
CA GLY A 163 3.19 14.36 5.27
C GLY A 163 2.25 13.53 4.40
N ALA A 164 2.37 12.19 4.36
CA ALA A 164 1.43 11.37 3.59
C ALA A 164 -0.01 11.55 4.12
N GLU A 165 -0.91 11.93 3.24
CA GLU A 165 -2.35 12.13 3.50
C GLU A 165 -3.16 10.92 3.01
N LEU A 166 -2.62 10.21 2.04
CA LEU A 166 -3.15 8.99 1.44
C LEU A 166 -2.07 7.90 1.53
N ILE A 167 -2.40 6.75 2.10
CA ILE A 167 -1.46 5.62 2.27
C ILE A 167 -2.05 4.40 1.57
N PHE A 168 -1.38 3.93 0.52
CA PHE A 168 -1.70 2.64 -0.07
C PHE A 168 -0.93 1.53 0.67
N MET A 169 -1.68 0.54 1.15
CA MET A 169 -1.17 -0.60 1.91
C MET A 169 -1.80 -1.90 1.38
N PRO A 170 -1.58 -2.23 0.09
CA PRO A 170 -2.12 -3.45 -0.49
C PRO A 170 -1.48 -4.70 0.12
N ALA A 171 -2.19 -5.82 0.06
CA ALA A 171 -1.76 -7.09 0.60
C ALA A 171 -1.77 -8.21 -0.44
N GLY A 172 -1.11 -9.33 -0.13
CA GLY A 172 -0.95 -10.42 -1.07
C GLY A 172 -2.18 -11.33 -1.17
N THR A 173 -2.38 -12.20 -0.20
CA THR A 173 -3.38 -13.27 -0.28
C THR A 173 -4.47 -13.15 0.78
N ASP A 174 -5.61 -13.81 0.53
CA ASP A 174 -6.66 -14.02 1.53
C ASP A 174 -6.08 -14.73 2.77
N LYS A 175 -6.32 -14.12 3.92
CA LYS A 175 -5.97 -14.68 5.23
C LYS A 175 -7.20 -14.66 6.12
N ARG A 176 -8.18 -15.48 5.80
CA ARG A 176 -9.48 -15.56 6.50
C ARG A 176 -9.38 -15.54 8.01
N ARG A 177 -8.36 -16.19 8.59
CA ARG A 177 -8.11 -16.17 10.04
C ARG A 177 -7.74 -14.80 10.57
N LEU A 178 -7.22 -13.93 9.72
CA LEU A 178 -6.72 -12.60 10.09
C LEU A 178 -7.64 -11.48 9.60
N TRP A 179 -8.72 -11.81 8.88
CA TRP A 179 -9.55 -10.81 8.22
C TRP A 179 -10.07 -9.72 9.17
N ALA A 180 -10.64 -10.11 10.30
CA ALA A 180 -11.16 -9.14 11.27
C ALA A 180 -10.05 -8.26 11.87
N SER A 181 -8.90 -8.85 12.20
CA SER A 181 -7.73 -8.12 12.68
C SER A 181 -7.21 -7.17 11.61
N TRP A 182 -7.14 -7.65 10.37
CA TRP A 182 -6.66 -6.86 9.23
C TRP A 182 -7.53 -5.64 8.98
N ARG A 183 -8.84 -5.83 8.92
CA ARG A 183 -9.83 -4.77 8.82
C ARG A 183 -9.66 -3.73 9.91
N THR A 184 -9.56 -4.19 11.16
CA THR A 184 -9.37 -3.32 12.32
C THR A 184 -8.05 -2.53 12.22
N LEU A 185 -6.96 -3.18 11.85
CA LEU A 185 -5.67 -2.53 11.72
C LEU A 185 -5.63 -1.50 10.59
N ILE A 186 -6.20 -1.78 9.42
CA ILE A 186 -6.28 -0.80 8.33
C ILE A 186 -7.00 0.46 8.80
N TRP A 187 -8.14 0.31 9.49
CA TRP A 187 -8.86 1.47 10.01
C TRP A 187 -8.10 2.16 11.15
N ALA A 188 -7.46 1.41 12.04
CA ALA A 188 -6.60 1.98 13.07
C ALA A 188 -5.48 2.85 12.47
N ARG A 189 -4.83 2.38 11.38
CA ARG A 189 -3.81 3.17 10.65
C ARG A 189 -4.37 4.47 10.09
N ALA A 190 -5.64 4.48 9.65
CA ALA A 190 -6.29 5.71 9.21
C ALA A 190 -6.56 6.67 10.39
N ILE A 191 -7.13 6.16 11.48
CA ILE A 191 -7.51 6.95 12.67
C ILE A 191 -6.29 7.60 13.32
N GLU A 192 -5.29 6.80 13.68
CA GLU A 192 -4.12 7.26 14.45
C GLU A 192 -3.16 8.15 13.66
N ASN A 193 -3.24 8.11 12.32
CA ASN A 193 -2.37 8.87 11.44
C ASN A 193 -3.08 9.99 10.68
N LEU A 194 -4.39 10.17 10.90
CA LEU A 194 -5.22 11.13 10.20
C LEU A 194 -4.93 11.10 8.70
N ALA A 195 -5.07 9.92 8.11
CA ALA A 195 -4.81 9.66 6.69
C ALA A 195 -5.90 8.75 6.12
N VAL A 196 -6.13 8.83 4.82
CA VAL A 196 -6.90 7.80 4.12
C VAL A 196 -5.98 6.61 3.85
N VAL A 197 -6.43 5.40 4.21
CA VAL A 197 -5.67 4.15 3.99
C VAL A 197 -6.44 3.24 3.06
N VAL A 198 -5.77 2.76 2.02
CA VAL A 198 -6.33 1.90 0.97
C VAL A 198 -5.65 0.55 0.99
N THR A 199 -6.43 -0.52 1.00
CA THR A 199 -5.94 -1.90 0.88
C THR A 199 -6.76 -2.71 -0.10
N THR A 200 -6.14 -3.71 -0.70
CA THR A 200 -6.79 -4.74 -1.51
C THR A 200 -5.95 -6.01 -1.49
N GLN A 201 -6.53 -7.14 -1.85
CA GLN A 201 -5.88 -8.45 -1.79
C GLN A 201 -6.05 -9.24 -3.08
N ASN A 202 -5.08 -10.13 -3.38
CA ASN A 202 -5.18 -11.11 -4.44
C ASN A 202 -6.13 -12.24 -4.07
N LEU A 203 -6.93 -12.66 -5.03
CA LEU A 203 -7.71 -13.89 -4.98
C LEU A 203 -7.24 -14.81 -6.11
N PHE A 204 -7.26 -16.11 -5.89
CA PHE A 204 -6.76 -17.09 -6.86
C PHE A 204 -7.85 -18.04 -7.39
N LYS A 205 -9.02 -18.03 -6.76
CA LYS A 205 -10.13 -18.92 -7.13
C LYS A 205 -11.46 -18.20 -7.03
N GLN A 206 -12.40 -18.62 -7.82
CA GLN A 206 -13.79 -18.21 -7.66
C GLN A 206 -14.30 -18.60 -6.27
N GLY A 207 -15.05 -17.70 -5.64
CA GLY A 207 -15.57 -17.88 -4.28
C GLY A 207 -14.58 -17.65 -3.14
N GLU A 208 -13.31 -17.36 -3.42
CA GLU A 208 -12.41 -16.80 -2.42
C GLU A 208 -12.88 -15.39 -2.00
N ARG A 209 -12.55 -15.05 -0.77
CA ARG A 209 -12.89 -13.76 -0.19
C ARG A 209 -11.63 -13.11 0.34
N GLY A 210 -11.42 -11.86 -0.02
CA GLY A 210 -10.35 -11.02 0.49
C GLY A 210 -10.90 -9.80 1.21
N LEU A 211 -10.06 -8.80 1.35
CA LEU A 211 -10.44 -7.49 1.86
C LEU A 211 -9.96 -6.40 0.90
N ALA A 212 -10.90 -5.75 0.23
CA ALA A 212 -10.70 -4.47 -0.41
C ALA A 212 -11.35 -3.40 0.46
N MET A 213 -10.62 -2.34 0.83
CA MET A 213 -11.11 -1.36 1.78
C MET A 213 -10.47 0.01 1.55
N VAL A 214 -11.28 1.06 1.71
CA VAL A 214 -10.82 2.46 1.82
C VAL A 214 -11.32 2.97 3.16
N ALA A 215 -10.40 3.35 4.03
CA ALA A 215 -10.70 3.84 5.37
C ALA A 215 -10.22 5.28 5.53
N ALA A 216 -11.12 6.16 5.92
CA ALA A 216 -10.83 7.50 6.39
C ALA A 216 -10.73 7.51 7.94
N PRO A 217 -10.18 8.57 8.56
CA PRO A 217 -10.05 8.62 10.02
C PRO A 217 -11.36 8.46 10.78
N GLU A 218 -12.46 8.95 10.23
CA GLU A 218 -13.76 8.96 10.92
C GLU A 218 -14.66 7.80 10.53
N GLU A 219 -14.45 7.20 9.35
CA GLU A 219 -15.31 6.15 8.81
C GLU A 219 -14.60 5.24 7.80
N ILE A 220 -15.19 4.09 7.56
CA ILE A 220 -14.82 3.21 6.46
C ILE A 220 -15.66 3.63 5.25
N LEU A 221 -14.99 4.23 4.24
CA LEU A 221 -15.66 4.73 3.04
C LEU A 221 -16.12 3.59 2.13
N PHE A 222 -15.38 2.49 2.13
CA PHE A 222 -15.68 1.31 1.31
C PHE A 222 -15.09 0.06 1.92
N GLU A 223 -15.82 -1.05 1.80
CA GLU A 223 -15.35 -2.39 2.17
C GLU A 223 -16.03 -3.45 1.28
N SER A 224 -15.24 -4.36 0.74
CA SER A 224 -15.73 -5.53 0.00
C SER A 224 -14.86 -6.74 0.25
N THR A 225 -15.49 -7.92 0.26
CA THR A 225 -14.79 -9.20 0.32
C THR A 225 -14.83 -9.95 -1.02
N ALA A 226 -15.58 -9.45 -1.98
CA ALA A 226 -15.76 -10.07 -3.29
C ALA A 226 -14.71 -9.59 -4.29
N PRO A 227 -14.36 -10.39 -5.30
CA PRO A 227 -13.55 -9.91 -6.41
C PRO A 227 -14.27 -8.82 -7.19
N GLY A 228 -13.52 -7.94 -7.80
CA GLY A 228 -14.04 -6.88 -8.67
C GLY A 228 -13.25 -5.59 -8.60
N LEU A 229 -13.76 -4.59 -9.32
CA LEU A 229 -13.31 -3.21 -9.30
C LEU A 229 -14.40 -2.37 -8.64
N SER A 230 -14.03 -1.53 -7.69
CA SER A 230 -14.95 -0.62 -7.01
C SER A 230 -14.41 0.79 -7.02
N MET A 231 -15.28 1.76 -7.33
CA MET A 231 -14.97 3.18 -7.35
C MET A 231 -15.34 3.81 -6.02
N VAL A 232 -14.42 4.59 -5.43
CA VAL A 232 -14.61 5.23 -4.12
C VAL A 232 -14.20 6.70 -4.20
N ASP A 233 -15.13 7.59 -3.87
CA ASP A 233 -14.86 9.01 -3.76
C ASP A 233 -14.16 9.32 -2.42
N VAL A 234 -13.09 10.11 -2.48
CA VAL A 234 -12.26 10.47 -1.33
C VAL A 234 -12.13 11.98 -1.21
N ASP A 235 -12.34 12.52 -0.02
CA ASP A 235 -12.12 13.93 0.29
C ASP A 235 -10.96 14.11 1.29
N LEU A 236 -9.81 14.59 0.80
CA LEU A 236 -8.67 14.90 1.66
C LEU A 236 -8.78 16.25 2.38
N GLU A 237 -9.68 17.13 1.99
CA GLU A 237 -9.86 18.41 2.70
C GLU A 237 -10.29 18.18 4.15
N ARG A 238 -11.12 17.15 4.37
CA ARG A 238 -11.51 16.78 5.73
C ARG A 238 -10.33 16.24 6.55
N VAL A 239 -9.45 15.45 5.93
CA VAL A 239 -8.19 14.99 6.55
C VAL A 239 -7.28 16.18 6.89
N ARG A 240 -7.14 17.12 5.97
CA ARG A 240 -6.34 18.34 6.15
C ARG A 240 -6.89 19.22 7.28
N ALA A 241 -8.22 19.37 7.33
CA ALA A 241 -8.88 20.11 8.41
C ALA A 241 -8.60 19.46 9.79
N MET A 242 -8.71 18.13 9.91
CA MET A 242 -8.36 17.41 11.14
C MET A 242 -6.90 17.58 11.54
N ARG A 243 -5.96 17.56 10.58
CA ARG A 243 -4.52 17.76 10.83
C ARG A 243 -4.19 19.19 11.25
N ALA A 244 -4.86 20.18 10.66
CA ALA A 244 -4.68 21.59 10.98
C ALA A 244 -5.33 21.98 12.31
N SER A 245 -6.33 21.23 12.75
CA SER A 245 -7.08 21.50 13.96
C SER A 245 -6.23 21.26 15.20
N ARG A 246 -6.29 22.22 16.15
CA ARG A 246 -5.66 22.04 17.46
C ARG A 246 -6.63 21.32 18.37
N ASP A 247 -6.11 20.34 19.11
CA ASP A 247 -6.88 19.68 20.16
C ASP A 247 -7.14 20.67 21.31
N GLN A 248 -8.35 21.23 21.35
CA GLN A 248 -8.76 22.13 22.40
C GLN A 248 -9.70 21.40 23.37
N VAL A 249 -9.27 21.32 24.62
CA VAL A 249 -10.10 20.79 25.69
C VAL A 249 -11.31 21.72 25.87
N GLY A 250 -12.53 21.16 25.72
CA GLY A 250 -13.79 21.90 25.96
C GLY A 250 -14.39 22.57 24.73
N SER A 251 -13.81 22.44 23.52
CA SER A 251 -14.46 22.83 22.28
C SER A 251 -15.46 21.75 21.83
N SER A 252 -16.50 22.14 21.08
CA SER A 252 -17.34 21.18 20.38
C SER A 252 -16.48 20.32 19.48
N GLN A 253 -16.58 18.99 19.59
CA GLN A 253 -15.84 18.09 18.74
C GLN A 253 -16.43 18.13 17.34
N GLU A 254 -15.76 18.82 16.45
CA GLU A 254 -16.13 18.89 15.03
C GLU A 254 -15.85 17.56 14.31
N PHE A 255 -14.87 16.79 14.80
CA PHE A 255 -14.41 15.56 14.20
C PHE A 255 -14.53 14.39 15.18
N ALA A 256 -14.90 13.22 14.68
CA ALA A 256 -14.95 11.98 15.46
C ALA A 256 -13.54 11.42 15.74
N ALA A 257 -12.56 11.66 14.85
CA ALA A 257 -11.17 11.28 15.04
C ALA A 257 -10.44 12.28 15.93
N LYS A 258 -9.43 11.81 16.69
CA LYS A 258 -8.59 12.64 17.55
C LYS A 258 -7.73 13.59 16.75
N GLN A 259 -8.02 14.87 16.85
CA GLN A 259 -7.27 15.92 16.17
C GLN A 259 -5.88 16.12 16.81
N GLY A 260 -4.95 16.64 16.02
CA GLY A 260 -3.64 17.05 16.50
C GLY A 260 -2.68 15.92 16.88
N VAL A 261 -3.05 14.64 16.67
CA VAL A 261 -2.20 13.49 17.09
C VAL A 261 -0.83 13.43 16.41
N LEU A 262 -0.66 14.13 15.28
CA LEU A 262 0.60 14.25 14.59
C LEU A 262 1.43 15.46 15.09
N GLY A 263 0.89 16.24 16.01
CA GLY A 263 1.56 17.40 16.58
C GLY A 263 2.68 17.03 17.55
N PRO A 264 3.63 17.95 17.79
CA PRO A 264 4.82 17.66 18.59
C PRO A 264 4.51 17.26 20.04
N GLN A 265 3.38 17.69 20.61
CA GLN A 265 2.97 17.30 21.96
C GLN A 265 2.63 15.81 22.10
N TRP A 266 2.33 15.14 20.97
CA TRP A 266 2.00 13.71 20.93
C TRP A 266 3.18 12.85 20.41
N GLN A 267 4.18 13.50 19.81
CA GLN A 267 5.35 12.83 19.27
C GLN A 267 6.51 13.00 20.28
N ARG A 268 6.74 11.98 21.07
CA ARG A 268 7.72 11.96 22.16
C ARG A 268 8.79 10.88 21.91
N PRO A 269 9.60 11.01 20.82
CA PRO A 269 10.56 9.96 20.44
C PRO A 269 11.55 9.64 21.57
N GLU A 270 11.90 10.61 22.39
CA GLU A 270 12.81 10.44 23.53
C GLU A 270 12.30 9.41 24.58
N LEU A 271 11.01 9.13 24.61
CA LEU A 271 10.43 8.12 25.49
C LEU A 271 10.61 6.70 24.99
N TYR A 272 10.90 6.54 23.70
CA TYR A 272 10.93 5.24 23.03
C TYR A 272 12.34 4.72 22.76
N ASP A 273 13.37 5.55 22.86
CA ASP A 273 14.77 5.17 22.60
C ASP A 273 15.24 3.95 23.39
N SER A 274 14.72 3.77 24.61
CA SER A 274 15.06 2.62 25.46
C SER A 274 14.35 1.33 25.07
N PHE A 275 13.24 1.42 24.34
CA PHE A 275 12.45 0.25 23.92
C PHE A 275 12.90 -0.29 22.56
N TYR A 276 13.55 0.54 21.76
CA TYR A 276 14.14 0.16 20.48
C TYR A 276 15.67 0.20 20.59
N PRO A 277 16.28 -0.79 21.27
CA PRO A 277 17.73 -0.83 21.39
C PRO A 277 18.34 -0.79 20.00
N ARG A 278 19.24 0.15 19.78
CA ARG A 278 19.98 0.23 18.52
C ARG A 278 20.67 -1.11 18.33
N PRO A 279 20.53 -1.76 17.17
CA PRO A 279 21.33 -2.94 16.88
C PRO A 279 22.78 -2.56 17.14
N LEU A 280 23.49 -3.40 17.90
CA LEU A 280 24.91 -3.25 18.07
C LEU A 280 25.49 -3.13 16.65
N ARG A 281 26.05 -1.97 16.33
CA ARG A 281 26.85 -1.86 15.11
C ARG A 281 27.90 -2.95 15.25
N GLU A 282 27.84 -3.97 14.40
CA GLU A 282 28.97 -4.84 14.23
C GLU A 282 30.16 -3.91 14.01
N ALA A 283 31.12 -3.99 14.92
CA ALA A 283 32.34 -3.22 14.79
C ALA A 283 32.92 -3.60 13.43
N ALA A 284 32.96 -2.63 12.53
CA ALA A 284 33.66 -2.79 11.27
C ALA A 284 35.13 -3.05 11.63
N GLU A 285 35.55 -4.31 11.57
CA GLU A 285 36.96 -4.70 11.47
C GLU A 285 37.46 -4.54 10.04
#